data_bdd7b1ab823c6f8240e0a61658cf1297
#
_entry.id   bdd7b1ab823c6f8240e0a61658cf1297
#
_cell.length_a   1.000
_cell.length_b   1.000
_cell.length_c   1.000
_cell.angle_alpha   90.00
_cell.angle_beta   90.00
_cell.angle_gamma   90.00
#
_symmetry.space_group_name_H-M   'P 1'
#
loop_
_entity.id
_entity.type
_entity.pdbx_description
1 polymer ?
#
loop_
_entity_poly.entity_id
_entity_poly.type
_entity_poly.pdbx_seq_one_letter_code
_entity_poly.pdbx_strand_id
1 'polypeptide(L)'
;MRSTRTLAGVALAGTIALGAAACGSSSTGSSSSSSPSSSAAAPSSSSSSASASASASPTPAAEIASLKGVDTAVQVDAKTLAALTSLKVTVTPTGKAKPTTTYKPATFDFPITGGNVKVFAKGQVDPYVQGIIHHDGSGLMFAAGGKTLTVENFDVDLGTSMLMASVNGSTAGKIPLFFLDGSGLQITKDAAGHAKLDGTKVELTAESAAALNKTFSVTAFQPRLLIGIAHITVR
;
A
#
# COMPACT_ATOMS: atom_id res chain seq x y z
N MET A 1 20.81 49.97 20.45
CA MET A 1 20.45 50.59 19.16
C MET A 1 19.28 49.84 18.61
N ARG A 2 18.12 50.48 18.60
CA ARG A 2 16.86 49.93 18.08
C ARG A 2 16.84 50.12 16.55
N SER A 3 16.41 49.12 15.82
CA SER A 3 15.98 49.28 14.43
C SER A 3 14.75 48.45 14.18
N THR A 4 13.64 49.13 14.26
CA THR A 4 12.31 48.73 13.77
C THR A 4 12.32 48.81 12.24
N ARG A 5 11.83 47.80 11.53
CA ARG A 5 11.39 47.92 10.13
C ARG A 5 9.98 47.32 9.99
N THR A 6 9.18 48.20 9.54
CA THR A 6 7.72 48.20 9.40
C THR A 6 7.30 47.43 8.13
N LEU A 7 6.16 46.79 8.26
CA LEU A 7 5.19 46.23 7.32
C LEU A 7 5.14 46.75 5.88
N ALA A 8 4.86 45.85 4.95
CA ALA A 8 3.99 46.11 3.82
C ALA A 8 3.14 44.87 3.53
N GLY A 9 1.82 45.00 3.77
CA GLY A 9 0.84 44.03 3.38
C GLY A 9 0.50 44.16 1.90
N VAL A 10 0.21 43.05 1.24
CA VAL A 10 -0.50 43.01 -0.04
C VAL A 10 -1.62 41.98 0.10
N ALA A 11 -2.82 42.50 0.17
CA ALA A 11 -4.05 41.75 0.02
C ALA A 11 -4.35 41.60 -1.47
N LEU A 12 -4.55 40.41 -1.96
CA LEU A 12 -5.12 40.16 -3.28
C LEU A 12 -6.39 39.34 -3.11
N ALA A 13 -7.53 40.00 -3.20
CA ALA A 13 -8.83 39.38 -3.31
C ALA A 13 -9.04 38.96 -4.78
N GLY A 14 -9.28 37.69 -5.00
CA GLY A 14 -9.68 37.14 -6.29
C GLY A 14 -11.01 36.41 -6.17
N THR A 15 -12.08 37.11 -6.55
CA THR A 15 -13.42 36.55 -6.75
C THR A 15 -13.44 35.75 -8.04
N ILE A 16 -13.91 34.50 -7.98
CA ILE A 16 -14.26 33.72 -9.17
C ILE A 16 -15.72 33.37 -9.11
N ALA A 17 -16.44 33.79 -10.16
CA ALA A 17 -17.85 33.68 -10.38
C ALA A 17 -18.35 32.27 -10.65
N LEU A 18 -19.56 31.97 -10.14
CA LEU A 18 -20.38 30.83 -10.52
C LEU A 18 -20.84 30.95 -11.98
N GLY A 19 -20.69 29.89 -12.75
CA GLY A 19 -21.34 29.67 -14.02
C GLY A 19 -22.27 28.47 -13.96
N ALA A 20 -23.54 28.69 -13.75
CA ALA A 20 -24.62 27.75 -13.98
C ALA A 20 -25.03 27.78 -15.46
N ALA A 21 -25.11 26.64 -16.11
CA ALA A 21 -25.83 26.50 -17.39
C ALA A 21 -26.70 25.25 -17.33
N ALA A 22 -27.98 25.49 -17.12
CA ALA A 22 -29.07 24.58 -17.38
C ALA A 22 -29.59 24.84 -18.80
N CYS A 23 -30.05 23.78 -19.47
CA CYS A 23 -31.09 23.73 -20.54
C CYS A 23 -31.00 22.33 -21.10
N GLY A 24 -32.01 21.49 -21.17
CA GLY A 24 -33.42 21.75 -21.35
C GLY A 24 -33.93 20.96 -22.54
N SER A 25 -35.06 20.30 -22.29
CA SER A 25 -36.15 19.97 -23.23
C SER A 25 -36.07 18.65 -24.01
N SER A 26 -36.81 17.65 -23.60
CA SER A 26 -38.17 17.24 -24.00
C SER A 26 -38.45 17.13 -25.50
N SER A 27 -38.81 15.94 -25.96
CA SER A 27 -39.90 15.80 -26.93
C SER A 27 -40.56 14.40 -26.81
N THR A 28 -41.81 14.49 -26.47
CA THR A 28 -42.89 13.51 -26.57
C THR A 28 -43.16 13.11 -28.01
N GLY A 29 -43.57 11.88 -28.24
CA GLY A 29 -44.14 11.40 -29.48
C GLY A 29 -44.88 10.09 -29.28
N SER A 30 -46.16 10.20 -29.03
CA SER A 30 -47.14 9.09 -28.99
C SER A 30 -47.55 8.62 -30.35
N SER A 31 -48.06 7.40 -30.39
CA SER A 31 -49.20 6.83 -31.14
C SER A 31 -48.81 5.60 -31.96
N SER A 32 -49.38 4.54 -31.59
CA SER A 32 -50.63 3.84 -31.81
C SER A 32 -50.55 2.70 -32.80
N SER A 33 -50.94 1.54 -32.27
CA SER A 33 -51.84 0.53 -32.80
C SER A 33 -51.53 -0.21 -34.12
N SER A 34 -51.37 -1.52 -34.05
CA SER A 34 -52.34 -2.51 -34.57
C SER A 34 -51.73 -3.91 -34.64
N SER A 35 -52.35 -4.84 -33.96
CA SER A 35 -52.25 -6.29 -34.26
C SER A 35 -53.03 -6.60 -35.54
N PRO A 36 -52.74 -7.68 -36.30
CA PRO A 36 -53.31 -8.98 -35.95
C PRO A 36 -52.44 -10.21 -36.20
N SER A 37 -52.87 -11.26 -35.55
CA SER A 37 -52.57 -12.68 -35.61
C SER A 37 -52.14 -13.29 -36.95
N SER A 38 -51.20 -14.24 -36.91
CA SER A 38 -51.32 -15.58 -37.51
C SER A 38 -50.21 -16.52 -37.14
N SER A 39 -50.62 -17.58 -36.55
CA SER A 39 -50.19 -18.98 -36.53
C SER A 39 -48.87 -19.45 -37.19
N ALA A 40 -48.25 -20.34 -36.45
CA ALA A 40 -47.65 -21.63 -36.81
C ALA A 40 -46.16 -21.63 -37.20
N ALA A 41 -45.53 -22.42 -36.44
CA ALA A 41 -44.53 -23.45 -36.67
C ALA A 41 -43.33 -23.32 -35.71
N ALA A 42 -43.27 -24.23 -34.78
CA ALA A 42 -42.05 -24.46 -34.01
C ALA A 42 -41.00 -25.15 -34.89
N PRO A 43 -39.75 -24.69 -34.83
CA PRO A 43 -38.61 -25.56 -35.03
C PRO A 43 -37.96 -25.83 -33.66
N SER A 44 -37.76 -27.08 -33.40
CA SER A 44 -36.98 -27.63 -32.25
C SER A 44 -35.63 -26.96 -32.17
N SER A 45 -35.47 -26.05 -31.24
CA SER A 45 -34.17 -25.50 -30.89
C SER A 45 -33.44 -26.51 -30.00
N SER A 46 -32.52 -27.23 -30.63
CA SER A 46 -31.48 -27.98 -29.96
C SER A 46 -30.72 -26.99 -29.04
N SER A 47 -30.98 -27.08 -27.73
CA SER A 47 -30.20 -26.42 -26.69
C SER A 47 -28.82 -27.02 -26.69
N SER A 48 -27.89 -26.44 -27.42
CA SER A 48 -26.47 -26.62 -27.17
C SER A 48 -26.16 -26.00 -25.82
N SER A 49 -26.16 -26.84 -24.80
CA SER A 49 -25.57 -26.50 -23.52
C SER A 49 -24.08 -26.21 -23.76
N ALA A 50 -23.74 -24.93 -23.95
CA ALA A 50 -22.39 -24.48 -23.80
C ALA A 50 -22.00 -24.73 -22.34
N SER A 51 -21.30 -25.84 -22.08
CA SER A 51 -20.57 -26.06 -20.84
C SER A 51 -19.60 -24.89 -20.70
N ALA A 52 -19.98 -23.92 -19.90
CA ALA A 52 -19.02 -22.92 -19.42
C ALA A 52 -17.96 -23.72 -18.66
N SER A 53 -16.80 -23.89 -19.27
CA SER A 53 -15.60 -24.38 -18.57
C SER A 53 -15.34 -23.39 -17.47
N ALA A 54 -15.75 -23.73 -16.26
CA ALA A 54 -15.35 -22.99 -15.08
C ALA A 54 -13.82 -23.06 -15.04
N SER A 55 -13.17 -21.95 -15.36
CA SER A 55 -11.72 -21.82 -15.16
C SER A 55 -11.45 -22.11 -13.69
N ALA A 56 -10.83 -23.24 -13.41
CA ALA A 56 -10.45 -23.59 -12.05
C ALA A 56 -9.55 -22.48 -11.50
N SER A 57 -9.91 -21.92 -10.37
CA SER A 57 -9.05 -20.94 -9.68
C SER A 57 -7.70 -21.59 -9.39
N PRO A 58 -6.60 -20.87 -9.57
CA PRO A 58 -5.27 -21.41 -9.33
C PRO A 58 -5.13 -21.90 -7.89
N THR A 59 -4.54 -23.07 -7.71
CA THR A 59 -4.31 -23.66 -6.39
C THR A 59 -2.92 -23.26 -5.89
N PRO A 60 -2.78 -22.75 -4.65
CA PRO A 60 -1.48 -22.41 -4.10
C PRO A 60 -0.62 -23.67 -3.91
N ALA A 61 0.67 -23.57 -4.23
CA ALA A 61 1.67 -24.60 -3.99
C ALA A 61 1.98 -24.76 -2.49
N ALA A 62 1.83 -23.67 -1.71
CA ALA A 62 1.94 -23.66 -0.25
C ALA A 62 1.03 -22.58 0.34
N GLU A 63 0.48 -22.84 1.51
CA GLU A 63 -0.40 -21.90 2.21
C GLU A 63 -0.17 -21.97 3.73
N ILE A 64 -0.12 -20.79 4.36
CA ILE A 64 -0.26 -20.60 5.80
C ILE A 64 -1.53 -19.78 6.00
N ALA A 65 -2.64 -20.45 6.33
CA ALA A 65 -3.95 -19.82 6.43
C ALA A 65 -4.08 -18.87 7.63
N SER A 66 -3.29 -19.09 8.68
CA SER A 66 -3.25 -18.23 9.86
C SER A 66 -1.82 -18.14 10.38
N LEU A 67 -1.22 -16.98 10.20
CA LEU A 67 0.12 -16.70 10.68
C LEU A 67 0.11 -16.60 12.21
N LYS A 68 0.99 -17.35 12.83
CA LYS A 68 1.31 -17.26 14.27
C LYS A 68 2.66 -16.58 14.47
N GLY A 69 2.99 -15.70 13.60
CA GLY A 69 4.04 -14.73 13.54
C GLY A 69 5.41 -15.13 14.06
N VAL A 70 6.45 -14.69 13.36
CA VAL A 70 7.75 -14.45 13.96
C VAL A 70 7.97 -12.94 13.84
N ASP A 71 8.58 -12.47 12.77
CA ASP A 71 8.86 -11.06 12.59
C ASP A 71 9.08 -10.67 11.12
N THR A 72 9.05 -9.39 10.87
CA THR A 72 9.59 -8.76 9.68
C THR A 72 10.74 -7.87 10.09
N ALA A 73 11.95 -8.23 9.72
CA ALA A 73 13.15 -7.42 9.90
C ALA A 73 13.38 -6.55 8.66
N VAL A 74 13.40 -5.24 8.81
CA VAL A 74 13.72 -4.30 7.73
C VAL A 74 15.13 -3.78 7.91
N GLN A 75 16.04 -4.24 7.05
CA GLN A 75 17.40 -3.73 6.96
C GLN A 75 17.38 -2.39 6.23
N VAL A 76 17.76 -1.32 6.90
CA VAL A 76 17.76 0.03 6.31
C VAL A 76 18.89 0.16 5.29
N ASP A 77 18.59 0.73 4.12
CA ASP A 77 19.61 1.04 3.11
C ASP A 77 20.62 2.09 3.61
N ALA A 78 21.89 1.86 3.35
CA ALA A 78 22.96 2.71 3.84
C ALA A 78 22.89 4.14 3.29
N LYS A 79 22.47 4.31 2.02
CA LYS A 79 22.34 5.64 1.39
C LYS A 79 21.16 6.40 1.99
N THR A 80 20.06 5.69 2.24
CA THR A 80 18.87 6.25 2.89
C THR A 80 19.20 6.65 4.33
N LEU A 81 19.93 5.84 5.08
CA LEU A 81 20.39 6.21 6.42
C LEU A 81 21.27 7.45 6.42
N ALA A 82 22.22 7.56 5.46
CA ALA A 82 23.05 8.74 5.29
C ALA A 82 22.22 9.99 4.91
N ALA A 83 21.23 9.85 4.04
CA ALA A 83 20.33 10.94 3.66
C ALA A 83 19.49 11.44 4.86
N LEU A 84 18.91 10.52 5.64
CA LEU A 84 18.18 10.86 6.87
C LEU A 84 19.07 11.62 7.86
N THR A 85 20.32 11.16 8.04
CA THR A 85 21.30 11.82 8.90
C THR A 85 21.61 13.24 8.41
N SER A 86 21.80 13.43 7.11
CA SER A 86 22.08 14.74 6.50
C SER A 86 20.89 15.71 6.66
N LEU A 87 19.68 15.20 6.61
CA LEU A 87 18.43 15.95 6.84
C LEU A 87 18.11 16.13 8.33
N LYS A 88 18.94 15.59 9.23
CA LYS A 88 18.70 15.54 10.68
C LYS A 88 17.35 14.91 11.03
N VAL A 89 16.89 13.95 10.23
CA VAL A 89 15.70 13.16 10.49
C VAL A 89 16.10 11.95 11.31
N THR A 90 15.56 11.82 12.51
CA THR A 90 15.70 10.63 13.34
C THR A 90 14.51 9.71 13.11
N VAL A 91 14.77 8.40 13.07
CA VAL A 91 13.74 7.36 13.00
C VAL A 91 13.82 6.52 14.27
N THR A 92 12.72 6.46 14.99
CA THR A 92 12.60 5.72 16.23
C THR A 92 11.47 4.69 16.14
N PRO A 93 11.72 3.40 16.38
CA PRO A 93 10.64 2.42 16.45
C PRO A 93 9.72 2.72 17.64
N THR A 94 8.42 2.48 17.46
CA THR A 94 7.39 2.70 18.48
C THR A 94 6.55 1.44 18.69
N GLY A 95 5.87 1.38 19.84
CA GLY A 95 5.02 0.26 20.18
C GLY A 95 5.79 -1.06 20.31
N LYS A 96 5.39 -2.07 19.53
CA LYS A 96 6.03 -3.39 19.52
C LYS A 96 7.27 -3.47 18.63
N ALA A 97 7.49 -2.48 17.75
CA ALA A 97 8.68 -2.43 16.90
C ALA A 97 9.95 -2.21 17.74
N LYS A 98 11.07 -2.81 17.33
CA LYS A 98 12.34 -2.76 18.05
C LYS A 98 13.51 -2.53 17.11
N PRO A 99 14.56 -1.78 17.54
CA PRO A 99 15.81 -1.75 16.81
C PRO A 99 16.58 -3.04 17.08
N THR A 100 17.27 -3.55 16.07
CA THR A 100 18.10 -4.73 16.17
C THR A 100 19.41 -4.55 15.39
N THR A 101 20.35 -5.47 15.60
CA THR A 101 21.63 -5.49 14.90
C THR A 101 21.78 -6.68 13.99
N THR A 102 20.70 -7.37 13.67
CA THR A 102 20.67 -8.58 12.84
C THR A 102 21.29 -8.33 11.47
N TYR A 103 20.96 -7.19 10.87
CA TYR A 103 21.53 -6.76 9.58
C TYR A 103 22.14 -5.36 9.72
N LYS A 104 23.23 -5.09 9.01
CA LYS A 104 23.91 -3.79 8.99
C LYS A 104 23.41 -2.93 7.82
N PRO A 105 23.40 -1.57 7.90
CA PRO A 105 23.90 -0.75 8.99
C PRO A 105 22.93 -0.61 10.17
N ALA A 106 21.63 -0.74 9.94
CA ALA A 106 20.57 -0.67 10.95
C ALA A 106 19.41 -1.58 10.54
N THR A 107 18.71 -2.13 11.52
CA THR A 107 17.54 -2.98 11.31
C THR A 107 16.45 -2.61 12.31
N PHE A 108 15.20 -2.65 11.85
CA PHE A 108 14.02 -2.57 12.69
C PHE A 108 13.20 -3.85 12.55
N ASP A 109 12.87 -4.48 13.67
CA ASP A 109 12.03 -5.67 13.73
C ASP A 109 10.60 -5.30 14.09
N PHE A 110 9.66 -5.88 13.34
CA PHE A 110 8.24 -5.69 13.50
C PHE A 110 7.61 -7.07 13.76
N PRO A 111 7.15 -7.37 14.99
CA PRO A 111 6.49 -8.63 15.29
C PRO A 111 5.23 -8.81 14.42
N ILE A 112 5.08 -9.99 13.83
CA ILE A 112 3.88 -10.34 13.09
C ILE A 112 2.77 -10.67 14.09
N THR A 113 1.61 -10.04 13.94
CA THR A 113 0.46 -10.22 14.84
C THR A 113 -0.62 -11.11 14.26
N GLY A 114 -0.59 -11.37 12.95
CA GLY A 114 -1.56 -12.21 12.27
C GLY A 114 -1.44 -12.11 10.75
N GLY A 115 -2.42 -12.70 10.07
CA GLY A 115 -2.49 -12.67 8.62
C GLY A 115 -2.47 -14.05 8.00
N ASN A 116 -2.23 -14.10 6.69
CA ASN A 116 -2.07 -15.33 5.92
C ASN A 116 -1.07 -15.13 4.78
N VAL A 117 -0.49 -16.22 4.30
CA VAL A 117 0.41 -16.22 3.11
C VAL A 117 0.07 -17.41 2.23
N LYS A 118 -0.06 -17.14 0.92
CA LYS A 118 -0.23 -18.14 -0.14
C LYS A 118 0.88 -17.99 -1.15
N VAL A 119 1.51 -19.08 -1.51
CA VAL A 119 2.57 -19.12 -2.52
C VAL A 119 2.09 -19.96 -3.68
N PHE A 120 2.04 -19.37 -4.85
CA PHE A 120 1.68 -20.02 -6.11
C PHE A 120 2.93 -20.39 -6.92
N ALA A 121 2.79 -21.26 -7.90
CA ALA A 121 3.86 -21.48 -8.86
C ALA A 121 4.11 -20.19 -9.66
N LYS A 122 5.37 -19.88 -9.93
CA LYS A 122 5.73 -18.68 -10.72
C LYS A 122 5.02 -18.69 -12.07
N GLY A 123 4.40 -17.57 -12.42
CA GLY A 123 3.65 -17.42 -13.67
C GLY A 123 2.19 -17.89 -13.58
N GLN A 124 1.74 -18.48 -12.48
CA GLN A 124 0.36 -18.92 -12.30
C GLN A 124 -0.55 -17.75 -11.87
N VAL A 125 -0.04 -16.89 -11.01
CA VAL A 125 -0.64 -15.61 -10.61
C VAL A 125 0.47 -14.57 -10.45
N ASP A 126 0.12 -13.29 -10.51
CA ASP A 126 1.06 -12.19 -10.32
C ASP A 126 0.48 -11.15 -9.35
N PRO A 127 1.17 -10.88 -8.23
CA PRO A 127 2.37 -11.54 -7.69
C PRO A 127 2.12 -13.00 -7.28
N TYR A 128 3.12 -13.86 -7.40
CA TYR A 128 2.98 -15.29 -7.06
C TYR A 128 2.94 -15.58 -5.55
N VAL A 129 3.24 -14.58 -4.72
CA VAL A 129 3.01 -14.61 -3.27
C VAL A 129 1.88 -13.65 -2.94
N GLN A 130 0.84 -14.14 -2.29
CA GLN A 130 -0.34 -13.37 -1.95
C GLN A 130 -0.70 -13.54 -0.48
N GLY A 131 -1.57 -12.69 0.02
CA GLY A 131 -2.04 -12.69 1.40
C GLY A 131 -1.76 -11.36 2.08
N ILE A 132 -1.97 -11.34 3.39
CA ILE A 132 -1.77 -10.15 4.21
C ILE A 132 -1.01 -10.51 5.47
N ILE A 133 -0.08 -9.64 5.90
CA ILE A 133 0.67 -9.79 7.15
C ILE A 133 0.43 -8.54 8.00
N HIS A 134 -0.06 -8.75 9.21
CA HIS A 134 -0.37 -7.68 10.15
C HIS A 134 0.75 -7.47 11.16
N HIS A 135 1.03 -6.19 11.47
CA HIS A 135 1.97 -5.76 12.49
C HIS A 135 1.29 -4.76 13.45
N ASP A 136 0.17 -5.19 14.05
CA ASP A 136 -0.62 -4.34 14.94
C ASP A 136 0.16 -3.90 16.19
N GLY A 137 0.07 -2.62 16.47
CA GLY A 137 0.77 -1.99 17.59
C GLY A 137 2.27 -1.78 17.36
N SER A 138 2.77 -1.98 16.14
CA SER A 138 4.12 -1.61 15.71
C SER A 138 4.11 -0.31 14.92
N GLY A 139 5.15 0.50 15.06
CA GLY A 139 5.23 1.78 14.36
C GLY A 139 6.64 2.33 14.22
N LEU A 140 6.74 3.44 13.52
CA LEU A 140 7.94 4.26 13.37
C LEU A 140 7.57 5.73 13.57
N MET A 141 8.36 6.44 14.35
CA MET A 141 8.29 7.89 14.51
C MET A 141 9.48 8.54 13.81
N PHE A 142 9.18 9.45 12.90
CA PHE A 142 10.15 10.31 12.24
C PHE A 142 10.13 11.68 12.93
N ALA A 143 11.30 12.22 13.26
CA ALA A 143 11.40 13.52 13.93
C ALA A 143 12.53 14.36 13.34
N ALA A 144 12.25 15.62 13.02
CA ALA A 144 13.23 16.62 12.59
C ALA A 144 12.70 18.03 12.84
N GLY A 145 13.56 18.96 13.30
CA GLY A 145 13.21 20.36 13.43
C GLY A 145 12.00 20.65 14.33
N GLY A 146 11.78 19.85 15.38
CA GLY A 146 10.63 19.96 16.27
C GLY A 146 9.30 19.43 15.70
N LYS A 147 9.32 18.86 14.50
CA LYS A 147 8.16 18.21 13.87
C LYS A 147 8.28 16.69 13.97
N THR A 148 7.15 16.02 14.09
CA THR A 148 7.07 14.56 14.13
C THR A 148 6.05 14.04 13.13
N LEU A 149 6.29 12.83 12.61
CA LEU A 149 5.37 12.04 11.82
C LEU A 149 5.44 10.61 12.34
N THR A 150 4.31 10.06 12.79
CA THR A 150 4.23 8.69 13.27
C THR A 150 3.44 7.84 12.27
N VAL A 151 3.94 6.66 11.94
CA VAL A 151 3.26 5.66 11.11
C VAL A 151 3.15 4.37 11.91
N GLU A 152 1.97 3.75 11.90
CA GLU A 152 1.64 2.66 12.83
C GLU A 152 0.71 1.64 12.20
N ASN A 153 0.64 0.44 12.83
CA ASN A 153 -0.30 -0.63 12.48
C ASN A 153 -0.16 -1.05 11.01
N PHE A 154 1.01 -1.55 10.67
CA PHE A 154 1.33 -1.91 9.29
C PHE A 154 0.55 -3.14 8.81
N ASP A 155 -0.02 -3.05 7.62
CA ASP A 155 -0.54 -4.18 6.85
C ASP A 155 0.31 -4.35 5.59
N VAL A 156 0.96 -5.48 5.47
CA VAL A 156 1.71 -5.88 4.29
C VAL A 156 0.78 -6.68 3.39
N ASP A 157 0.25 -6.06 2.35
CA ASP A 157 -0.55 -6.72 1.32
C ASP A 157 0.38 -7.24 0.22
N LEU A 158 0.59 -8.55 0.23
CA LEU A 158 1.46 -9.24 -0.72
C LEU A 158 0.85 -9.31 -2.12
N GLY A 159 -0.48 -9.28 -2.23
CA GLY A 159 -1.19 -9.33 -3.51
C GLY A 159 -1.13 -8.02 -4.29
N THR A 160 -1.11 -6.89 -3.61
CA THR A 160 -0.96 -5.57 -4.22
C THR A 160 0.47 -5.04 -4.16
N SER A 161 1.37 -5.74 -3.47
CA SER A 161 2.75 -5.31 -3.22
C SER A 161 2.82 -3.97 -2.47
N MET A 162 1.89 -3.73 -1.54
CA MET A 162 1.81 -2.49 -0.79
C MET A 162 1.88 -2.73 0.70
N LEU A 163 2.57 -1.85 1.41
CA LEU A 163 2.49 -1.74 2.86
C LEU A 163 1.64 -0.52 3.20
N MET A 164 0.56 -0.78 3.91
CA MET A 164 -0.39 0.24 4.38
C MET A 164 -0.12 0.58 5.84
N ALA A 165 -0.31 1.83 6.24
CA ALA A 165 -0.12 2.28 7.62
C ALA A 165 -1.10 3.38 8.01
N SER A 166 -1.44 3.46 9.30
CA SER A 166 -2.09 4.62 9.90
C SER A 166 -1.06 5.72 10.15
N VAL A 167 -1.44 6.98 9.97
CA VAL A 167 -0.56 8.14 10.16
C VAL A 167 -1.06 9.00 11.32
N ASN A 168 -0.15 9.32 12.27
CA ASN A 168 -0.43 10.17 13.44
C ASN A 168 -1.68 9.74 14.23
N GLY A 169 -1.90 8.42 14.38
CA GLY A 169 -3.06 7.87 15.08
C GLY A 169 -4.39 8.10 14.35
N SER A 170 -4.38 8.43 13.06
CA SER A 170 -5.59 8.70 12.29
C SER A 170 -6.51 7.48 12.23
N THR A 171 -7.79 7.69 12.51
CA THR A 171 -8.86 6.71 12.33
C THR A 171 -9.48 6.75 10.93
N ALA A 172 -9.04 7.67 10.07
CA ALA A 172 -9.56 7.83 8.70
C ALA A 172 -9.14 6.73 7.73
N GLY A 173 -8.40 5.74 8.21
CA GLY A 173 -7.89 4.60 7.42
C GLY A 173 -6.38 4.63 7.25
N LYS A 174 -5.86 3.57 6.64
CA LYS A 174 -4.43 3.40 6.34
C LYS A 174 -4.14 3.99 4.97
N ILE A 175 -2.95 4.55 4.80
CA ILE A 175 -2.45 5.04 3.51
C ILE A 175 -1.37 4.08 2.97
N PRO A 176 -1.15 4.03 1.65
CA PRO A 176 -0.04 3.28 1.08
C PRO A 176 1.29 3.96 1.48
N LEU A 177 2.05 3.30 2.36
CA LEU A 177 3.30 3.83 2.90
C LEU A 177 4.49 3.42 2.05
N PHE A 178 4.61 2.13 1.72
CA PHE A 178 5.70 1.58 0.93
C PHE A 178 5.19 0.69 -0.19
N PHE A 179 5.90 0.71 -1.30
CA PHE A 179 5.82 -0.30 -2.34
C PHE A 179 6.84 -1.40 -2.04
N LEU A 180 6.43 -2.65 -2.24
CA LEU A 180 7.21 -3.84 -1.93
C LEU A 180 7.62 -4.53 -3.23
N ASP A 181 8.83 -4.25 -3.72
CA ASP A 181 9.35 -4.90 -4.92
C ASP A 181 9.87 -6.30 -4.59
N GLY A 182 9.05 -7.30 -4.88
CA GLY A 182 9.35 -8.71 -4.70
C GLY A 182 10.15 -9.36 -5.84
N SER A 183 10.67 -8.60 -6.79
CA SER A 183 11.41 -9.15 -7.95
C SER A 183 12.64 -9.98 -7.55
N GLY A 184 13.25 -9.62 -6.40
CA GLY A 184 14.38 -10.34 -5.80
C GLY A 184 14.00 -11.35 -4.71
N LEU A 185 12.71 -11.59 -4.49
CA LEU A 185 12.22 -12.44 -3.41
C LEU A 185 12.72 -13.87 -3.53
N GLN A 186 13.31 -14.37 -2.45
CA GLN A 186 13.69 -15.75 -2.25
C GLN A 186 12.90 -16.35 -1.09
N ILE A 187 12.37 -17.56 -1.30
CA ILE A 187 11.61 -18.29 -0.30
C ILE A 187 12.43 -19.50 0.12
N THR A 188 12.76 -19.57 1.40
CA THR A 188 13.53 -20.66 2.01
C THR A 188 12.85 -21.14 3.29
N LYS A 189 13.41 -22.14 3.95
CA LYS A 189 13.00 -22.55 5.30
C LYS A 189 14.20 -22.50 6.23
N ASP A 190 13.98 -22.06 7.46
CA ASP A 190 15.01 -22.16 8.50
C ASP A 190 15.05 -23.55 9.13
N ALA A 191 16.01 -23.77 10.04
CA ALA A 191 16.18 -25.05 10.75
C ALA A 191 14.98 -25.43 11.64
N ALA A 192 14.15 -24.46 12.02
CA ALA A 192 12.93 -24.68 12.79
C ALA A 192 11.71 -24.95 11.91
N GLY A 193 11.87 -24.90 10.57
CA GLY A 193 10.83 -25.14 9.59
C GLY A 193 9.99 -23.88 9.26
N HIS A 194 10.35 -22.70 9.79
CA HIS A 194 9.67 -21.46 9.45
C HIS A 194 9.97 -21.09 7.98
N ALA A 195 8.98 -20.52 7.30
CA ALA A 195 9.20 -19.98 5.98
C ALA A 195 9.86 -18.60 6.08
N LYS A 196 10.94 -18.39 5.32
CA LYS A 196 11.66 -17.13 5.18
C LYS A 196 11.42 -16.57 3.79
N LEU A 197 10.99 -15.31 3.75
CA LEU A 197 10.79 -14.53 2.53
C LEU A 197 11.82 -13.39 2.56
N ASP A 198 12.93 -13.57 1.88
CA ASP A 198 14.08 -12.67 1.91
C ASP A 198 14.23 -11.90 0.60
N GLY A 199 14.67 -10.64 0.66
CA GLY A 199 15.08 -9.86 -0.50
C GLY A 199 14.02 -8.96 -1.11
N THR A 200 12.87 -8.75 -0.45
CA THR A 200 11.88 -7.76 -0.89
C THR A 200 12.41 -6.35 -0.63
N LYS A 201 12.50 -5.53 -1.68
CA LYS A 201 12.85 -4.12 -1.53
C LYS A 201 11.67 -3.33 -1.01
N VAL A 202 11.92 -2.47 -0.04
CA VAL A 202 10.94 -1.54 0.54
C VAL A 202 11.22 -0.17 -0.02
N GLU A 203 10.28 0.41 -0.77
CA GLU A 203 10.44 1.67 -1.48
C GLU A 203 9.31 2.65 -1.12
N LEU A 204 9.62 3.95 -1.04
CA LEU A 204 8.60 4.97 -0.76
C LEU A 204 7.54 5.03 -1.86
N THR A 205 6.28 5.16 -1.46
CA THR A 205 5.21 5.56 -2.38
C THR A 205 5.27 7.06 -2.67
N ALA A 206 4.52 7.51 -3.66
CA ALA A 206 4.40 8.94 -3.96
C ALA A 206 3.74 9.70 -2.80
N GLU A 207 2.72 9.10 -2.19
CA GLU A 207 1.96 9.65 -1.05
C GLU A 207 2.87 9.82 0.16
N SER A 208 3.68 8.81 0.48
CA SER A 208 4.60 8.87 1.61
C SER A 208 5.73 9.88 1.40
N ALA A 209 6.29 9.93 0.19
CA ALA A 209 7.29 10.93 -0.16
C ALA A 209 6.74 12.35 0.00
N ALA A 210 5.51 12.59 -0.49
CA ALA A 210 4.83 13.88 -0.34
C ALA A 210 4.56 14.23 1.13
N ALA A 211 4.09 13.25 1.93
CA ALA A 211 3.82 13.45 3.35
C ALA A 211 5.09 13.80 4.14
N LEU A 212 6.20 13.08 3.92
CA LEU A 212 7.49 13.36 4.54
C LEU A 212 8.03 14.73 4.12
N ASN A 213 8.01 15.05 2.83
CA ASN A 213 8.46 16.35 2.32
C ASN A 213 7.64 17.51 2.90
N LYS A 214 6.32 17.37 2.96
CA LYS A 214 5.42 18.37 3.56
C LYS A 214 5.69 18.53 5.05
N THR A 215 5.79 17.43 5.80
CA THR A 215 6.00 17.46 7.25
C THR A 215 7.30 18.15 7.62
N PHE A 216 8.40 17.78 6.96
CA PHE A 216 9.73 18.30 7.30
C PHE A 216 10.15 19.51 6.47
N SER A 217 9.29 19.99 5.55
CA SER A 217 9.58 21.14 4.67
C SER A 217 10.84 20.95 3.84
N VAL A 218 10.98 19.75 3.25
CA VAL A 218 12.09 19.34 2.37
C VAL A 218 11.57 18.85 1.02
N THR A 219 12.45 18.55 0.08
CA THR A 219 12.12 17.98 -1.23
C THR A 219 12.96 16.72 -1.54
N ALA A 220 13.59 16.18 -0.51
CA ALA A 220 14.58 15.10 -0.65
C ALA A 220 13.96 13.71 -0.82
N PHE A 221 12.73 13.50 -0.32
CA PHE A 221 12.05 12.23 -0.44
C PHE A 221 11.37 12.12 -1.80
N GLN A 222 11.73 11.09 -2.55
CA GLN A 222 11.19 10.84 -3.89
C GLN A 222 10.40 9.53 -3.93
N PRO A 223 9.40 9.41 -4.80
CA PRO A 223 8.77 8.12 -5.08
C PRO A 223 9.81 7.08 -5.50
N ARG A 224 9.65 5.85 -5.07
CA ARG A 224 10.56 4.72 -5.34
C ARG A 224 11.95 4.86 -4.69
N LEU A 225 12.13 5.79 -3.76
CA LEU A 225 13.35 5.83 -2.93
C LEU A 225 13.46 4.53 -2.15
N LEU A 226 14.56 3.79 -2.31
CA LEU A 226 14.83 2.56 -1.57
C LEU A 226 15.03 2.88 -0.09
N ILE A 227 14.16 2.34 0.76
CA ILE A 227 14.27 2.47 2.22
C ILE A 227 15.10 1.35 2.79
N GLY A 228 14.96 0.15 2.26
CA GLY A 228 15.67 -1.01 2.76
C GLY A 228 15.23 -2.32 2.13
N ILE A 229 15.67 -3.41 2.74
CA ILE A 229 15.32 -4.78 2.36
C ILE A 229 14.56 -5.43 3.51
N ALA A 230 13.42 -6.05 3.19
CA ALA A 230 12.65 -6.81 4.15
C ALA A 230 13.06 -8.29 4.15
N HIS A 231 13.15 -8.82 5.36
CA HIS A 231 13.40 -10.22 5.69
C HIS A 231 12.24 -10.68 6.57
N ILE A 232 11.33 -11.48 6.03
CA ILE A 232 10.10 -11.89 6.69
C ILE A 232 10.22 -13.34 7.12
N THR A 233 9.96 -13.64 8.38
CA THR A 233 9.93 -15.00 8.93
C THR A 233 8.53 -15.32 9.43
N VAL A 234 7.89 -16.37 8.87
CA VAL A 234 6.51 -16.77 9.17
C VAL A 234 6.40 -18.25 9.53
N ARG A 235 5.39 -18.59 10.38
CA ARG A 235 5.07 -19.95 10.81
C ARG A 235 3.56 -20.16 10.95
#